data_57053769dc96f8daf4d97d9b7467569c
#
_entry.id   57053769dc96f8daf4d97d9b7467569c
#
_cell.length_a   1.000
_cell.length_b   1.000
_cell.length_c   1.000
_cell.angle_alpha   90.00
_cell.angle_beta   90.00
_cell.angle_gamma   90.00
#
_symmetry.space_group_name_H-M   'P 1'
#
loop_
_entity.id
_entity.type
_entity.pdbx_description
1 polymer ?
#
loop_
_entity_poly.entity_id
_entity_poly.type
_entity_poly.pdbx_seq_one_letter_code
_entity_poly.pdbx_strand_id
1 'polypeptide(L)'
;MNEFEIDNEIEITDETELTYDLIAQLKKKYKKIWKTTLVDGTEIVWRRLNRKEYKQIMKDYEDIENRGERLMEREDAVCRAAVLFPRGEALEEIIEYMAGASSVISDDIYEKSGFRVAAPEEL
;
A
#
# COMPACT_ATOMS: atom_id res chain seq x y z
N MET A 1 -25.94 0.32 -6.08
CA MET A 1 -25.56 0.40 -5.75
C MET A 1 -25.60 0.39 -5.35
N ASN A 2 -25.37 0.35 -5.28
CA ASN A 2 -25.19 0.42 -4.76
C ASN A 2 -25.27 1.15 -4.48
N GLU A 3 -25.43 1.46 -4.40
CA GLU A 3 -25.19 2.00 -4.03
C GLU A 3 -24.58 2.24 -3.42
N PHE A 4 -24.52 2.40 -3.17
CA PHE A 4 -23.72 2.17 -2.63
C PHE A 4 -22.63 2.63 -2.30
N GLU A 5 -22.72 2.79 -2.50
CA GLU A 5 -21.23 2.68 -2.42
C GLU A 5 -20.54 3.96 -2.79
N ILE A 6 -21.11 4.67 -3.70
CA ILE A 6 -20.58 5.94 -4.17
C ILE A 6 -20.44 6.92 -3.01
N ASP A 7 -21.40 6.89 -2.10
CA ASP A 7 -21.39 7.82 -0.97
C ASP A 7 -20.23 7.59 -0.03
N ASN A 8 -19.62 6.41 -0.12
CA ASN A 8 -18.50 6.05 0.77
C ASN A 8 -17.16 6.22 0.11
N GLU A 9 -17.14 6.66 -1.14
CA GLU A 9 -15.89 6.84 -1.84
C GLU A 9 -15.19 8.09 -1.35
N ILE A 10 -13.90 7.97 -1.22
CA ILE A 10 -13.04 9.08 -0.86
C ILE A 10 -12.19 9.38 -2.07
N GLU A 11 -12.40 10.55 -2.64
CA GLU A 11 -11.68 10.91 -3.86
C GLU A 11 -10.31 11.47 -3.50
N ILE A 12 -9.28 10.81 -4.01
CA ILE A 12 -7.91 11.24 -3.80
C ILE A 12 -7.28 11.45 -5.17
N THR A 13 -6.90 12.70 -5.43
CA THR A 13 -6.26 13.09 -6.68
C THR A 13 -4.83 13.50 -6.41
N ASP A 14 -4.11 13.88 -7.48
CA ASP A 14 -2.74 14.34 -7.34
C ASP A 14 -2.61 15.60 -6.49
N GLU A 15 -3.70 16.37 -6.39
CA GLU A 15 -3.68 17.62 -5.65
C GLU A 15 -4.22 17.49 -4.24
N THR A 16 -4.66 16.31 -3.86
CA THR A 16 -5.17 16.08 -2.52
C THR A 16 -4.06 16.21 -1.50
N GLU A 17 -4.34 16.91 -0.40
CA GLU A 17 -3.39 17.05 0.69
C GLU A 17 -3.80 16.13 1.84
N LEU A 18 -2.81 15.68 2.59
CA LEU A 18 -3.06 14.83 3.74
C LEU A 18 -3.48 15.71 4.92
N THR A 19 -4.75 15.67 5.25
CA THR A 19 -5.32 16.45 6.34
C THR A 19 -5.88 15.53 7.40
N TYR A 20 -6.15 16.08 8.58
CA TYR A 20 -6.79 15.31 9.65
C TYR A 20 -8.15 14.79 9.21
N ASP A 21 -8.88 15.58 8.43
CA ASP A 21 -10.18 15.17 7.90
C ASP A 21 -10.05 13.93 6.99
N LEU A 22 -9.08 13.97 6.09
CA LEU A 22 -8.85 12.84 5.18
C LEU A 22 -8.47 11.60 5.97
N ILE A 23 -7.59 11.74 6.94
CA ILE A 23 -7.18 10.61 7.79
C ILE A 23 -8.40 10.03 8.51
N ALA A 24 -9.27 10.90 9.04
CA ALA A 24 -10.46 10.44 9.74
C ALA A 24 -11.40 9.67 8.81
N GLN A 25 -11.56 10.15 7.57
CA GLN A 25 -12.38 9.48 6.59
C GLN A 25 -11.81 8.10 6.23
N LEU A 26 -10.49 8.04 6.04
CA LEU A 26 -9.82 6.79 5.70
C LEU A 26 -9.94 5.79 6.85
N LYS A 27 -9.77 6.25 8.09
CA LYS A 27 -9.92 5.38 9.25
C LYS A 27 -11.34 4.82 9.36
N LYS A 28 -12.32 5.64 9.05
CA LYS A 28 -13.71 5.20 9.11
C LYS A 28 -13.98 4.10 8.08
N LYS A 29 -13.43 4.25 6.89
CA LYS A 29 -13.67 3.31 5.80
C LYS A 29 -12.87 2.02 5.97
N TYR A 30 -11.60 2.14 6.32
CA TYR A 30 -10.68 0.99 6.32
C TYR A 30 -10.38 0.45 7.70
N LYS A 31 -10.87 1.09 8.75
CA LYS A 31 -10.72 0.71 10.15
C LYS A 31 -9.31 0.91 10.67
N LYS A 32 -8.32 0.25 10.06
CA LYS A 32 -6.92 0.40 10.47
C LYS A 32 -6.10 0.86 9.29
N ILE A 33 -5.38 1.94 9.50
CA ILE A 33 -4.47 2.49 8.52
C ILE A 33 -3.17 2.87 9.23
N TRP A 34 -2.11 2.96 8.46
CA TRP A 34 -0.79 3.30 8.99
C TRP A 34 -0.15 4.35 8.09
N LYS A 35 0.91 4.96 8.59
CA LYS A 35 1.65 5.95 7.85
C LYS A 35 3.13 5.57 7.85
N THR A 36 3.74 5.58 6.67
CA THR A 36 5.18 5.47 6.50
C THR A 36 5.69 6.83 6.04
N THR A 37 6.74 7.32 6.67
CA THR A 37 7.37 8.58 6.25
C THR A 37 8.69 8.23 5.58
N LEU A 38 8.82 8.63 4.31
CA LEU A 38 10.02 8.35 3.55
C LEU A 38 11.13 9.32 3.97
N VAL A 39 12.34 9.02 3.49
CA VAL A 39 13.53 9.75 3.93
C VAL A 39 13.47 11.24 3.63
N ASP A 40 12.74 11.63 2.59
CA ASP A 40 12.60 13.04 2.21
C ASP A 40 11.41 13.71 2.91
N GLY A 41 10.74 13.02 3.82
CA GLY A 41 9.59 13.55 4.54
C GLY A 41 8.25 13.26 3.90
N THR A 42 8.24 12.61 2.74
CA THR A 42 6.99 12.25 2.07
C THR A 42 6.20 11.26 2.94
N GLU A 43 4.93 11.55 3.16
CA GLU A 43 4.08 10.73 4.00
C GLU A 43 3.20 9.83 3.15
N ILE A 44 3.21 8.54 3.46
CA ILE A 44 2.47 7.51 2.72
C ILE A 44 1.49 6.86 3.69
N VAL A 45 0.21 6.93 3.38
CA VAL A 45 -0.83 6.29 4.20
C VAL A 45 -1.31 5.04 3.49
N TRP A 46 -1.42 3.94 4.22
CA TRP A 46 -1.71 2.65 3.61
C TRP A 46 -2.52 1.78 4.56
N ARG A 47 -3.08 0.70 3.97
CA ARG A 47 -3.85 -0.31 4.69
C ARG A 47 -3.21 -1.67 4.52
N ARG A 48 -3.72 -2.65 5.23
CA ARG A 48 -3.27 -4.04 5.05
C ARG A 48 -3.65 -4.58 3.69
N LEU A 49 -2.87 -5.56 3.25
CA LEU A 49 -3.28 -6.46 2.18
C LEU A 49 -4.12 -7.57 2.78
N ASN A 50 -5.16 -7.99 2.08
CA ASN A 50 -5.85 -9.20 2.45
C ASN A 50 -5.28 -10.38 1.67
N ARG A 51 -5.70 -11.59 2.05
CA ARG A 51 -5.12 -12.78 1.45
C ARG A 51 -5.42 -12.91 -0.03
N LYS A 52 -6.60 -12.51 -0.44
CA LYS A 52 -6.99 -12.57 -1.85
C LYS A 52 -6.11 -11.66 -2.70
N GLU A 53 -5.87 -10.45 -2.22
CA GLU A 53 -5.00 -9.50 -2.92
C GLU A 53 -3.58 -10.04 -3.02
N TYR A 54 -3.08 -10.58 -1.93
CA TYR A 54 -1.73 -11.14 -1.92
C TYR A 54 -1.60 -12.27 -2.93
N LYS A 55 -2.56 -13.20 -2.94
CA LYS A 55 -2.53 -14.32 -3.89
C LYS A 55 -2.56 -13.83 -5.33
N GLN A 56 -3.37 -12.83 -5.61
CA GLN A 56 -3.46 -12.29 -6.95
C GLN A 56 -2.16 -11.66 -7.40
N ILE A 57 -1.52 -10.90 -6.50
CA ILE A 57 -0.24 -10.28 -6.81
C ILE A 57 0.83 -11.33 -7.08
N MET A 58 0.86 -12.39 -6.27
CA MET A 58 1.83 -13.46 -6.49
C MET A 58 1.63 -14.11 -7.85
N LYS A 59 0.38 -14.31 -8.25
CA LYS A 59 0.05 -14.97 -9.50
C LYS A 59 0.34 -14.07 -10.71
N ASP A 60 0.07 -12.77 -10.59
CA ASP A 60 0.18 -11.86 -11.73
C ASP A 60 1.58 -11.78 -12.29
N TYR A 61 2.59 -12.02 -11.48
CA TYR A 61 3.99 -11.85 -11.88
C TYR A 61 4.79 -13.14 -11.84
N GLU A 62 4.11 -14.28 -11.72
CA GLU A 62 4.83 -15.56 -11.57
C GLU A 62 5.62 -15.95 -12.80
N ASP A 63 5.25 -15.42 -13.98
CA ASP A 63 5.91 -15.78 -15.23
C ASP A 63 7.18 -14.97 -15.49
N ILE A 64 7.49 -14.00 -14.67
CA ILE A 64 8.72 -13.24 -14.81
C ILE A 64 9.88 -14.12 -14.33
N GLU A 65 10.79 -14.47 -15.24
CA GLU A 65 11.86 -15.43 -14.93
C GLU A 65 12.91 -14.84 -14.01
N ASN A 66 13.29 -13.60 -14.23
CA ASN A 66 14.31 -12.95 -13.40
C ASN A 66 13.74 -12.69 -12.01
N ARG A 67 14.37 -13.30 -11.01
CA ARG A 67 13.86 -13.26 -9.66
C ARG A 67 13.83 -11.86 -9.07
N GLY A 68 14.87 -11.07 -9.31
CA GLY A 68 14.93 -9.71 -8.81
C GLY A 68 13.90 -8.82 -9.45
N GLU A 69 13.72 -8.97 -10.76
CA GLU A 69 12.70 -8.22 -11.49
C GLU A 69 11.31 -8.59 -11.00
N ARG A 70 11.06 -9.88 -10.79
CA ARG A 70 9.77 -10.34 -10.27
C ARG A 70 9.48 -9.74 -8.89
N LEU A 71 10.50 -9.69 -8.04
CA LEU A 71 10.35 -9.11 -6.71
C LEU A 71 9.98 -7.63 -6.80
N MET A 72 10.68 -6.88 -7.65
CA MET A 72 10.43 -5.46 -7.78
C MET A 72 9.02 -5.17 -8.31
N GLU A 73 8.57 -5.96 -9.29
CA GLU A 73 7.22 -5.77 -9.81
C GLU A 73 6.17 -6.06 -8.75
N ARG A 74 6.42 -7.06 -7.91
CA ARG A 74 5.52 -7.39 -6.82
C ARG A 74 5.49 -6.29 -5.75
N GLU A 75 6.63 -5.71 -5.44
CA GLU A 75 6.68 -4.60 -4.50
C GLU A 75 5.87 -3.41 -4.99
N ASP A 76 6.01 -3.07 -6.27
CA ASP A 76 5.23 -2.00 -6.86
C ASP A 76 3.73 -2.32 -6.81
N ALA A 77 3.38 -3.57 -7.09
CA ALA A 77 1.98 -3.98 -7.08
C ALA A 77 1.37 -3.91 -5.68
N VAL A 78 2.13 -4.27 -4.66
CA VAL A 78 1.69 -4.16 -3.27
C VAL A 78 1.40 -2.69 -2.93
N CYS A 79 2.28 -1.79 -3.34
CA CYS A 79 2.07 -0.38 -3.10
C CYS A 79 0.81 0.12 -3.80
N ARG A 80 0.63 -0.24 -5.06
CA ARG A 80 -0.56 0.20 -5.81
C ARG A 80 -1.85 -0.33 -5.22
N ALA A 81 -1.81 -1.52 -4.63
CA ALA A 81 -2.99 -2.14 -4.04
C ALA A 81 -3.35 -1.54 -2.68
N ALA A 82 -2.37 -1.27 -1.85
CA ALA A 82 -2.61 -0.95 -0.44
C ALA A 82 -2.41 0.51 -0.06
N VAL A 83 -1.66 1.28 -0.84
CA VAL A 83 -1.46 2.69 -0.53
C VAL A 83 -2.76 3.45 -0.79
N LEU A 84 -3.17 4.23 0.20
CA LEU A 84 -4.37 5.05 0.14
C LEU A 84 -4.05 6.49 -0.20
N PHE A 85 -2.90 6.97 0.21
CA PHE A 85 -2.45 8.33 -0.06
C PHE A 85 -0.92 8.35 -0.12
N PRO A 86 -0.31 8.95 -1.13
CA PRO A 86 -0.95 9.54 -2.31
C PRO A 86 -1.42 8.47 -3.30
N ARG A 87 -2.15 8.88 -4.32
CA ARG A 87 -2.67 7.97 -5.35
C ARG A 87 -2.38 8.56 -6.73
N GLY A 88 -2.69 7.77 -7.76
CA GLY A 88 -2.58 8.23 -9.12
C GLY A 88 -1.17 8.56 -9.52
N GLU A 89 -1.01 9.65 -10.27
CA GLU A 89 0.30 10.03 -10.77
C GLU A 89 1.28 10.38 -9.65
N ALA A 90 0.77 10.93 -8.54
CA ALA A 90 1.63 11.27 -7.41
C ALA A 90 2.30 10.04 -6.84
N LEU A 91 1.56 8.93 -6.73
CA LEU A 91 2.14 7.67 -6.27
C LEU A 91 3.12 7.11 -7.30
N GLU A 92 2.75 7.15 -8.58
CA GLU A 92 3.62 6.63 -9.63
C GLU A 92 4.94 7.39 -9.72
N GLU A 93 4.91 8.70 -9.47
CA GLU A 93 6.14 9.48 -9.45
C GLU A 93 7.06 9.06 -8.31
N ILE A 94 6.49 8.76 -7.16
CA ILE A 94 7.30 8.28 -6.03
C ILE A 94 7.96 6.95 -6.38
N ILE A 95 7.20 6.04 -6.97
CA ILE A 95 7.72 4.74 -7.38
C ILE A 95 8.82 4.90 -8.41
N GLU A 96 8.63 5.82 -9.36
CA GLU A 96 9.56 6.02 -10.46
C GLU A 96 10.86 6.70 -10.01
N TYR A 97 10.75 7.73 -9.17
CA TYR A 97 11.88 8.60 -8.88
C TYR A 97 12.55 8.37 -7.53
N MET A 98 12.00 7.47 -6.69
CA MET A 98 12.64 7.07 -5.45
C MET A 98 12.84 5.55 -5.48
N ALA A 99 14.03 5.13 -5.89
CA ALA A 99 14.29 3.72 -6.19
C ALA A 99 13.94 2.76 -5.06
N GLY A 100 14.08 3.17 -3.82
CA GLY A 100 13.82 2.30 -2.68
C GLY A 100 12.43 2.41 -2.09
N ALA A 101 11.58 3.30 -2.62
CA ALA A 101 10.29 3.59 -1.99
C ALA A 101 9.39 2.37 -1.94
N SER A 102 9.23 1.67 -3.07
CA SER A 102 8.36 0.51 -3.12
C SER A 102 8.81 -0.58 -2.15
N SER A 103 10.12 -0.77 -2.04
CA SER A 103 10.65 -1.79 -1.14
C SER A 103 10.34 -1.45 0.32
N VAL A 104 10.57 -0.19 0.71
CA VAL A 104 10.32 0.24 2.09
C VAL A 104 8.83 0.18 2.42
N ILE A 105 8.00 0.71 1.52
CA ILE A 105 6.56 0.76 1.76
C ILE A 105 5.98 -0.65 1.80
N SER A 106 6.36 -1.51 0.84
CA SER A 106 5.82 -2.86 0.80
C SER A 106 6.25 -3.67 2.01
N ASP A 107 7.46 -3.46 2.52
CA ASP A 107 7.92 -4.12 3.74
C ASP A 107 7.01 -3.78 4.92
N ASP A 108 6.68 -2.50 5.07
CA ASP A 108 5.80 -2.06 6.14
C ASP A 108 4.40 -2.68 5.99
N ILE A 109 3.90 -2.69 4.75
CA ILE A 109 2.59 -3.27 4.46
C ILE A 109 2.58 -4.76 4.79
N TYR A 110 3.62 -5.48 4.38
CA TYR A 110 3.73 -6.92 4.67
C TYR A 110 3.76 -7.16 6.16
N GLU A 111 4.51 -6.36 6.90
CA GLU A 111 4.61 -6.53 8.35
C GLU A 111 3.24 -6.47 9.01
N LYS A 112 2.45 -5.45 8.67
CA LYS A 112 1.13 -5.28 9.27
C LYS A 112 0.09 -6.21 8.65
N SER A 113 0.42 -6.85 7.54
CA SER A 113 -0.46 -7.82 6.90
C SER A 113 -0.21 -9.24 7.41
N GLY A 114 0.64 -9.40 8.40
CA GLY A 114 0.83 -10.69 9.07
C GLY A 114 2.04 -11.49 8.62
N PHE A 115 2.96 -10.88 7.86
CA PHE A 115 4.14 -11.59 7.38
C PHE A 115 5.31 -11.54 8.36
N ARG A 116 5.14 -10.82 9.48
CA ARG A 116 6.14 -10.79 10.53
C ARG A 116 5.49 -11.07 11.86
N VAL A 117 6.17 -11.85 12.67
CA VAL A 117 5.71 -12.21 14.01
C VAL A 117 6.89 -12.14 14.95
N ALA A 118 6.60 -12.06 16.24
CA ALA A 118 7.63 -12.24 17.25
C ALA A 118 8.19 -13.66 17.13
N ALA A 119 9.41 -13.89 17.65
CA ALA A 119 9.99 -15.21 17.61
C ALA A 119 9.03 -16.22 18.24
N PRO A 120 8.86 -17.39 17.62
CA PRO A 120 7.97 -18.40 18.20
C PRO A 120 8.50 -18.83 19.58
N GLU A 121 7.57 -19.12 20.46
CA GLU A 121 7.88 -19.53 21.81
C GLU A 121 7.66 -21.01 21.93
N GLU A 122 8.67 -21.72 22.48
CA GLU A 122 8.53 -23.16 22.71
C GLU A 122 7.68 -23.38 23.96
N LEU A 123 6.68 -24.26 23.85
CA LEU A 123 5.79 -24.57 24.97
C LEU A 123 6.27 -25.77 25.75
#